data_2922bbe87b60b4a3256898e157fd8ed4
#
_entry.id   2922bbe87b60b4a3256898e157fd8ed4
#
_cell.length_a   1.000
_cell.length_b   1.000
_cell.length_c   1.000
_cell.angle_alpha   90.00
_cell.angle_beta   90.00
_cell.angle_gamma   90.00
#
_symmetry.space_group_name_H-M   'P 1'
#
loop_
_entity.id
_entity.type
_entity.pdbx_description
1 polymer ?
#
loop_
_entity_poly.entity_id
_entity_poly.type
_entity_poly.pdbx_seq_one_letter_code
_entity_poly.pdbx_strand_id
1 'polypeptide(L)'
;MIKKDYISLLHQMELVERGKSSGFLNLQEQKVLKQLLDKNHISYQVYSYFGHQDRVIYSKNRPKISLLEIMTDAQLTHQMLLGSFFALQIDSKILGDFLTYGGRYYMYIDSKYRDYILENFRQVGRNTITLKEVHLHDLEHYRPQFEEMTILVGSYRLDSIVSKITNYSRSKVKELFHDEWIRYMDEVVYSGSMIVKENDIFSIKKFGKYQVGIQKGKTKSNKFVLEIKKYMFLK
;
A
#
# COMPACT_ATOMS: atom_id res chain seq x y z
N MET A 1 -4.61 -3.26 -17.48
CA MET A 1 -4.19 -4.51 -16.79
C MET A 1 -3.58 -5.45 -17.82
N ILE A 2 -2.34 -5.85 -17.64
CA ILE A 2 -1.61 -6.74 -18.55
C ILE A 2 -2.25 -8.15 -18.47
N LYS A 3 -2.32 -8.88 -19.58
CA LYS A 3 -2.91 -10.24 -19.65
C LYS A 3 -2.36 -11.19 -18.56
N LYS A 4 -1.10 -11.03 -18.17
CA LYS A 4 -0.44 -11.81 -17.10
C LYS A 4 -1.05 -11.54 -15.73
N ASP A 5 -1.42 -10.30 -15.41
CA ASP A 5 -2.02 -9.94 -14.13
C ASP A 5 -3.42 -10.53 -13.97
N TYR A 6 -4.19 -10.56 -15.08
CA TYR A 6 -5.52 -11.16 -15.08
C TYR A 6 -5.50 -12.67 -14.84
N ILE A 7 -4.56 -13.40 -15.48
CA ILE A 7 -4.35 -14.84 -15.26
C ILE A 7 -3.98 -15.12 -13.79
N SER A 8 -3.12 -14.29 -13.20
CA SER A 8 -2.77 -14.38 -11.78
C SER A 8 -4.01 -14.25 -10.90
N LEU A 9 -4.92 -13.31 -11.21
CA LEU A 9 -6.14 -13.10 -10.43
C LEU A 9 -7.18 -14.21 -10.61
N LEU A 10 -7.28 -14.84 -11.78
CA LEU A 10 -8.07 -16.06 -11.96
C LEU A 10 -7.57 -17.20 -11.05
N HIS A 11 -6.25 -17.36 -10.94
CA HIS A 11 -5.67 -18.33 -10.02
C HIS A 11 -5.99 -17.98 -8.55
N GLN A 12 -5.96 -16.70 -8.16
CA GLN A 12 -6.37 -16.28 -6.81
C GLN A 12 -7.86 -16.61 -6.55
N MET A 13 -8.72 -16.40 -7.53
CA MET A 13 -10.13 -16.78 -7.45
C MET A 13 -10.31 -18.29 -7.18
N GLU A 14 -9.61 -19.13 -7.95
CA GLU A 14 -9.65 -20.60 -7.75
C GLU A 14 -9.14 -21.01 -6.36
N LEU A 15 -8.13 -20.33 -5.81
CA LEU A 15 -7.66 -20.58 -4.45
C LEU A 15 -8.78 -20.34 -3.44
N VAL A 16 -9.49 -19.20 -3.55
CA VAL A 16 -10.60 -18.86 -2.66
C VAL A 16 -11.76 -19.84 -2.81
N GLU A 17 -12.11 -20.22 -4.03
CA GLU A 17 -13.15 -21.21 -4.32
C GLU A 17 -12.89 -22.55 -3.61
N ARG A 18 -11.63 -23.01 -3.65
CA ARG A 18 -11.16 -24.25 -2.98
C ARG A 18 -10.98 -24.10 -1.47
N GLY A 19 -11.41 -22.99 -0.86
CA GLY A 19 -11.30 -22.75 0.59
C GLY A 19 -9.89 -22.37 1.06
N LYS A 20 -8.98 -22.04 0.13
CA LYS A 20 -7.66 -21.45 0.42
C LYS A 20 -7.76 -19.93 0.46
N SER A 21 -6.71 -19.30 0.94
CA SER A 21 -6.58 -17.83 0.91
C SER A 21 -6.00 -17.35 -0.40
N SER A 22 -6.43 -16.19 -0.89
CA SER A 22 -5.63 -15.42 -1.84
C SER A 22 -4.31 -14.99 -1.18
N GLY A 23 -3.36 -14.51 -1.98
CA GLY A 23 -2.27 -13.71 -1.42
C GLY A 23 -2.74 -12.31 -1.02
N PHE A 24 -1.82 -11.50 -0.50
CA PHE A 24 -2.06 -10.08 -0.25
C PHE A 24 -2.23 -9.32 -1.57
N LEU A 25 -3.35 -8.65 -1.74
CA LEU A 25 -3.75 -7.98 -2.96
C LEU A 25 -3.75 -6.46 -2.77
N ASN A 26 -3.20 -5.73 -3.74
CA ASN A 26 -3.30 -4.28 -3.80
C ASN A 26 -4.70 -3.82 -4.22
N LEU A 27 -4.98 -2.51 -4.14
CA LEU A 27 -6.32 -1.95 -4.39
C LEU A 27 -6.89 -2.29 -5.77
N GLN A 28 -6.06 -2.33 -6.80
CA GLN A 28 -6.50 -2.70 -8.16
C GLN A 28 -6.83 -4.19 -8.25
N GLU A 29 -5.95 -5.04 -7.72
CA GLU A 29 -6.15 -6.49 -7.68
C GLU A 29 -7.41 -6.86 -6.90
N GLN A 30 -7.66 -6.17 -5.77
CA GLN A 30 -8.87 -6.32 -4.95
C GLN A 30 -10.14 -6.08 -5.77
N LYS A 31 -10.18 -4.96 -6.51
CA LYS A 31 -11.33 -4.60 -7.35
C LYS A 31 -11.66 -5.68 -8.38
N VAL A 32 -10.63 -6.19 -9.06
CA VAL A 32 -10.81 -7.21 -10.09
C VAL A 32 -11.16 -8.57 -9.47
N LEU A 33 -10.46 -8.99 -8.41
CA LEU A 33 -10.77 -10.27 -7.76
C LEU A 33 -12.17 -10.26 -7.17
N LYS A 34 -12.59 -9.16 -6.53
CA LYS A 34 -13.95 -9.00 -6.03
C LYS A 34 -15.00 -9.22 -7.13
N GLN A 35 -14.83 -8.59 -8.28
CA GLN A 35 -15.73 -8.75 -9.42
C GLN A 35 -15.78 -10.22 -9.92
N LEU A 36 -14.62 -10.90 -9.95
CA LEU A 36 -14.55 -12.31 -10.34
C LEU A 36 -15.28 -13.23 -9.34
N LEU A 37 -15.06 -13.03 -8.03
CA LEU A 37 -15.70 -13.81 -6.97
C LEU A 37 -17.24 -13.61 -6.97
N ASP A 38 -17.69 -12.35 -7.04
CA ASP A 38 -19.11 -11.99 -7.06
C ASP A 38 -19.80 -12.57 -8.30
N LYS A 39 -19.18 -12.46 -9.49
CA LYS A 39 -19.71 -13.01 -10.75
C LYS A 39 -19.86 -14.53 -10.73
N ASN A 40 -18.96 -15.23 -10.04
CA ASN A 40 -18.97 -16.69 -9.94
C ASN A 40 -19.67 -17.19 -8.67
N HIS A 41 -20.34 -16.31 -7.92
CA HIS A 41 -21.08 -16.64 -6.68
C HIS A 41 -20.22 -17.34 -5.62
N ILE A 42 -18.91 -17.03 -5.57
CA ILE A 42 -17.98 -17.59 -4.61
C ILE A 42 -18.07 -16.77 -3.32
N SER A 43 -18.39 -17.42 -2.20
CA SER A 43 -18.41 -16.77 -0.88
C SER A 43 -16.99 -16.50 -0.37
N TYR A 44 -16.79 -15.33 0.25
CA TYR A 44 -15.51 -14.90 0.82
C TYR A 44 -15.70 -13.90 1.96
N GLN A 45 -14.65 -13.71 2.73
CA GLN A 45 -14.45 -12.59 3.66
C GLN A 45 -13.16 -11.85 3.28
N VAL A 46 -13.08 -10.58 3.63
CA VAL A 46 -11.90 -9.74 3.38
C VAL A 46 -11.18 -9.52 4.69
N TYR A 47 -9.90 -9.85 4.70
CA TYR A 47 -9.05 -9.71 5.89
C TYR A 47 -7.98 -8.65 5.66
N SER A 48 -8.02 -7.60 6.48
CA SER A 48 -6.97 -6.60 6.60
C SER A 48 -6.24 -6.76 7.93
N TYR A 49 -4.98 -6.37 7.98
CA TYR A 49 -4.13 -6.46 9.16
C TYR A 49 -3.51 -5.10 9.46
N PHE A 50 -3.36 -4.79 10.74
CA PHE A 50 -2.69 -3.57 11.22
C PHE A 50 -3.23 -2.25 10.63
N GLY A 51 -4.52 -2.20 10.29
CA GLY A 51 -5.16 -1.02 9.71
C GLY A 51 -4.77 -0.72 8.25
N HIS A 52 -3.98 -1.57 7.61
CA HIS A 52 -3.64 -1.46 6.20
C HIS A 52 -4.75 -2.08 5.33
N GLN A 53 -5.65 -1.25 4.84
CA GLN A 53 -6.75 -1.70 3.97
C GLN A 53 -6.36 -1.74 2.49
N ASP A 54 -5.22 -1.18 2.13
CA ASP A 54 -4.69 -1.16 0.78
C ASP A 54 -4.02 -2.48 0.35
N ARG A 55 -3.74 -3.37 1.33
CA ARG A 55 -3.37 -4.77 1.05
C ARG A 55 -4.18 -5.72 1.92
N VAL A 56 -5.00 -6.54 1.28
CA VAL A 56 -5.93 -7.46 1.96
C VAL A 56 -5.86 -8.86 1.38
N ILE A 57 -6.38 -9.83 2.13
CA ILE A 57 -6.53 -11.22 1.71
C ILE A 57 -8.03 -11.53 1.59
N TYR A 58 -8.42 -12.21 0.51
CA TYR A 58 -9.74 -12.80 0.31
C TYR A 58 -9.69 -14.29 0.68
N SER A 59 -10.56 -14.73 1.56
CA SER A 59 -10.59 -16.13 2.00
C SER A 59 -11.95 -16.47 2.61
N LYS A 60 -12.33 -17.77 2.62
CA LYS A 60 -13.48 -18.26 3.37
C LYS A 60 -13.20 -18.33 4.88
N ASN A 61 -11.95 -18.61 5.25
CA ASN A 61 -11.50 -18.72 6.63
C ASN A 61 -10.37 -17.72 6.92
N ARG A 62 -10.17 -17.38 8.20
CA ARG A 62 -9.12 -16.44 8.60
C ARG A 62 -7.73 -16.98 8.20
N PRO A 63 -6.98 -16.24 7.35
CA PRO A 63 -5.65 -16.64 6.92
C PRO A 63 -4.65 -16.60 8.08
N LYS A 64 -3.66 -17.49 8.03
CA LYS A 64 -2.54 -17.46 8.96
C LYS A 64 -1.47 -16.51 8.41
N ILE A 65 -1.09 -15.55 9.22
CA ILE A 65 0.03 -14.65 8.94
C ILE A 65 1.08 -14.76 10.03
N SER A 66 2.35 -14.55 9.66
CA SER A 66 3.46 -14.38 10.59
C SER A 66 3.90 -12.93 10.63
N LEU A 67 4.18 -12.43 11.82
CA LEU A 67 4.74 -11.11 12.08
C LEU A 67 6.22 -11.30 12.43
N LEU A 68 7.10 -10.65 11.69
CA LEU A 68 8.55 -10.71 11.86
C LEU A 68 9.08 -9.32 12.23
N GLU A 69 9.81 -9.22 13.34
CA GLU A 69 10.60 -8.05 13.70
C GLU A 69 11.92 -8.08 12.91
N ILE A 70 12.29 -6.93 12.34
CA ILE A 70 13.56 -6.73 11.60
C ILE A 70 14.51 -5.99 12.54
N MET A 71 15.48 -6.72 13.06
CA MET A 71 16.50 -6.20 13.98
C MET A 71 17.71 -5.68 13.21
N THR A 72 18.06 -4.41 13.42
CA THR A 72 19.21 -3.73 12.80
C THR A 72 19.46 -2.41 13.53
N ASP A 73 20.72 -1.96 13.52
CA ASP A 73 21.09 -0.62 14.00
C ASP A 73 20.99 0.45 12.90
N ALA A 74 20.71 0.02 11.66
CA ALA A 74 20.61 0.92 10.52
C ALA A 74 19.23 1.57 10.41
N GLN A 75 19.19 2.81 9.95
CA GLN A 75 17.95 3.43 9.52
C GLN A 75 17.52 2.88 8.16
N LEU A 76 16.38 2.20 8.13
CA LEU A 76 15.82 1.62 6.92
C LEU A 76 14.67 2.49 6.41
N THR A 77 14.57 2.61 5.09
CA THR A 77 13.40 3.20 4.44
C THR A 77 12.49 2.10 3.90
N HIS A 78 11.20 2.40 3.75
CA HIS A 78 10.24 1.48 3.14
C HIS A 78 10.68 1.02 1.73
N GLN A 79 11.27 1.92 0.95
CA GLN A 79 11.80 1.60 -0.38
C GLN A 79 12.96 0.62 -0.34
N MET A 80 13.89 0.75 0.63
CA MET A 80 14.99 -0.20 0.81
C MET A 80 14.47 -1.59 1.17
N LEU A 81 13.51 -1.66 2.10
CA LEU A 81 12.88 -2.92 2.52
C LEU A 81 12.18 -3.60 1.34
N LEU A 82 11.32 -2.89 0.61
CA LEU A 82 10.64 -3.43 -0.57
C LEU A 82 11.62 -3.90 -1.65
N GLY A 83 12.63 -3.07 -1.97
CA GLY A 83 13.62 -3.43 -3.00
C GLY A 83 14.41 -4.68 -2.64
N SER A 84 14.84 -4.81 -1.38
CA SER A 84 15.57 -5.99 -0.92
C SER A 84 14.68 -7.24 -0.82
N PHE A 85 13.42 -7.08 -0.44
CA PHE A 85 12.46 -8.18 -0.42
C PHE A 85 12.18 -8.72 -1.82
N PHE A 86 11.95 -7.84 -2.78
CA PHE A 86 11.70 -8.26 -4.17
C PHE A 86 12.94 -8.82 -4.87
N ALA A 87 14.15 -8.50 -4.40
CA ALA A 87 15.38 -9.14 -4.87
C ALA A 87 15.44 -10.65 -4.55
N LEU A 88 14.63 -11.15 -3.62
CA LEU A 88 14.46 -12.60 -3.37
C LEU A 88 13.68 -13.31 -4.49
N GLN A 89 13.16 -12.58 -5.49
CA GLN A 89 12.40 -13.11 -6.63
C GLN A 89 11.15 -13.93 -6.23
N ILE A 90 10.56 -13.61 -5.09
CA ILE A 90 9.32 -14.22 -4.59
C ILE A 90 8.11 -13.37 -4.98
N ASP A 91 6.92 -14.00 -4.98
CA ASP A 91 5.68 -13.31 -5.31
C ASP A 91 5.40 -12.18 -4.28
N SER A 92 5.11 -11.00 -4.78
CA SER A 92 4.73 -9.84 -3.96
C SER A 92 3.48 -10.07 -3.10
N LYS A 93 2.65 -11.04 -3.48
CA LYS A 93 1.45 -11.44 -2.76
C LYS A 93 1.70 -12.16 -1.44
N ILE A 94 2.95 -12.54 -1.17
CA ILE A 94 3.38 -13.11 0.10
C ILE A 94 3.46 -12.04 1.19
N LEU A 95 3.83 -10.82 0.81
CA LEU A 95 4.04 -9.69 1.72
C LEU A 95 2.74 -8.90 1.93
N GLY A 96 2.35 -8.74 3.20
CA GLY A 96 1.34 -7.77 3.57
C GLY A 96 1.90 -6.35 3.49
N ASP A 97 2.78 -5.99 4.38
CA ASP A 97 3.54 -4.72 4.31
C ASP A 97 4.71 -4.73 5.29
N PHE A 98 5.53 -3.67 5.22
CA PHE A 98 6.49 -3.31 6.24
C PHE A 98 5.89 -2.23 7.15
N LEU A 99 6.12 -2.36 8.46
CA LEU A 99 5.59 -1.47 9.49
C LEU A 99 6.72 -0.90 10.32
N THR A 100 6.45 0.25 10.94
CA THR A 100 7.33 0.81 11.97
C THR A 100 6.50 1.09 13.22
N TYR A 101 6.94 0.59 14.37
CA TYR A 101 6.26 0.77 15.64
C TYR A 101 7.27 0.76 16.80
N GLY A 102 7.15 1.74 17.72
CA GLY A 102 8.08 1.84 18.86
C GLY A 102 9.56 1.96 18.46
N GLY A 103 9.87 2.58 17.32
CA GLY A 103 11.24 2.70 16.80
C GLY A 103 11.81 1.45 16.15
N ARG A 104 10.99 0.42 15.94
CA ARG A 104 11.39 -0.87 15.37
C ARG A 104 10.73 -1.11 14.02
N TYR A 105 11.29 -2.00 13.22
CA TYR A 105 10.79 -2.40 11.92
C TYR A 105 10.14 -3.78 12.01
N TYR A 106 9.02 -3.94 11.33
CA TYR A 106 8.30 -5.21 11.24
C TYR A 106 7.87 -5.48 9.81
N MET A 107 7.64 -6.75 9.51
CA MET A 107 6.95 -7.19 8.31
C MET A 107 5.93 -8.26 8.64
N TYR A 108 4.81 -8.28 7.95
CA TYR A 108 3.86 -9.39 8.06
C TYR A 108 3.67 -10.08 6.71
N ILE A 109 3.64 -11.40 6.76
CA ILE A 109 3.69 -12.26 5.59
C ILE A 109 2.70 -13.42 5.72
N ASP A 110 2.38 -14.09 4.60
CA ASP A 110 1.72 -15.40 4.65
C ASP A 110 2.62 -16.40 5.40
N SER A 111 2.09 -17.01 6.47
CA SER A 111 2.87 -17.92 7.35
C SER A 111 3.51 -19.10 6.63
N LYS A 112 3.01 -19.48 5.45
CA LYS A 112 3.60 -20.56 4.65
C LYS A 112 5.05 -20.28 4.23
N TYR A 113 5.40 -18.99 4.12
CA TYR A 113 6.70 -18.54 3.65
C TYR A 113 7.62 -18.09 4.78
N ARG A 114 7.17 -18.22 6.04
CA ARG A 114 7.91 -17.76 7.22
C ARG A 114 9.34 -18.31 7.25
N ASP A 115 9.49 -19.62 7.17
CA ASP A 115 10.81 -20.27 7.32
C ASP A 115 11.74 -19.84 6.18
N TYR A 116 11.23 -19.81 4.95
CA TYR A 116 11.99 -19.32 3.80
C TYR A 116 12.46 -17.86 4.00
N ILE A 117 11.60 -16.99 4.50
CA ILE A 117 11.94 -15.57 4.73
C ILE A 117 12.96 -15.47 5.88
N LEU A 118 12.78 -16.21 6.98
CA LEU A 118 13.73 -16.24 8.09
C LEU A 118 15.14 -16.68 7.65
N GLU A 119 15.24 -17.57 6.68
CA GLU A 119 16.51 -18.08 6.17
C GLU A 119 17.15 -17.16 5.12
N ASN A 120 16.37 -16.52 4.28
CA ASN A 120 16.86 -15.87 3.06
C ASN A 120 16.87 -14.35 3.10
N PHE A 121 16.00 -13.71 3.91
CA PHE A 121 15.95 -12.25 4.02
C PHE A 121 16.92 -11.76 5.10
N ARG A 122 18.20 -11.71 4.75
CA ARG A 122 19.33 -11.42 5.68
C ARG A 122 19.92 -10.02 5.49
N GLN A 123 19.51 -9.28 4.45
CA GLN A 123 20.12 -8.01 4.09
C GLN A 123 19.08 -7.04 3.53
N VAL A 124 19.19 -5.77 3.92
CA VAL A 124 18.40 -4.65 3.37
C VAL A 124 19.37 -3.58 2.85
N GLY A 125 19.43 -3.42 1.52
CA GLY A 125 20.47 -2.63 0.89
C GLY A 125 21.86 -3.19 1.21
N ARG A 126 22.68 -2.42 1.94
CA ARG A 126 24.02 -2.84 2.40
C ARG A 126 24.04 -3.27 3.87
N ASN A 127 22.90 -3.22 4.55
CA ASN A 127 22.81 -3.46 5.98
C ASN A 127 22.41 -4.91 6.25
N THR A 128 23.18 -5.61 7.06
CA THR A 128 22.78 -6.92 7.58
C THR A 128 21.62 -6.76 8.56
N ILE A 129 20.68 -7.67 8.50
CA ILE A 129 19.52 -7.72 9.39
C ILE A 129 19.37 -9.09 10.02
N THR A 130 18.71 -9.15 11.14
CA THR A 130 18.25 -10.41 11.76
C THR A 130 16.72 -10.35 11.88
N LEU A 131 16.06 -11.46 11.58
CA LEU A 131 14.61 -11.58 11.73
C LEU A 131 14.27 -12.40 12.96
N LYS A 132 13.23 -11.97 13.67
CA LYS A 132 12.65 -12.68 14.81
C LYS A 132 11.13 -12.71 14.65
N GLU A 133 10.52 -13.91 14.74
CA GLU A 133 9.06 -14.01 14.80
C GLU A 133 8.57 -13.48 16.15
N VAL A 134 7.53 -12.66 16.10
CA VAL A 134 6.87 -12.04 17.25
C VAL A 134 5.37 -12.29 17.20
N HIS A 135 4.67 -12.08 18.29
CA HIS A 135 3.24 -12.27 18.34
C HIS A 135 2.48 -11.12 17.69
N LEU A 136 1.37 -11.43 17.00
CA LEU A 136 0.49 -10.39 16.44
C LEU A 136 -0.03 -9.42 17.51
N HIS A 137 -0.19 -9.90 18.74
CA HIS A 137 -0.60 -9.09 19.90
C HIS A 137 0.40 -7.98 20.21
N ASP A 138 1.68 -8.14 19.91
CA ASP A 138 2.72 -7.12 20.15
C ASP A 138 2.45 -5.82 19.36
N LEU A 139 1.64 -5.90 18.31
CA LEU A 139 1.20 -4.77 17.50
C LEU A 139 -0.33 -4.50 17.56
N GLU A 140 -1.04 -4.96 18.58
CA GLU A 140 -2.50 -4.75 18.68
C GLU A 140 -2.90 -3.26 18.71
N HIS A 141 -2.03 -2.41 19.29
CA HIS A 141 -2.22 -0.96 19.35
C HIS A 141 -1.62 -0.21 18.16
N TYR A 142 -1.02 -0.93 17.21
CA TYR A 142 -0.50 -0.31 16.00
C TYR A 142 -1.63 0.40 15.23
N ARG A 143 -1.34 1.62 14.80
CA ARG A 143 -2.15 2.37 13.84
C ARG A 143 -1.20 3.01 12.83
N PRO A 144 -1.54 3.01 11.53
CA PRO A 144 -0.79 3.76 10.54
C PRO A 144 -0.63 5.21 11.01
N GLN A 145 0.59 5.71 10.98
CA GLN A 145 0.88 7.09 11.32
C GLN A 145 0.83 7.96 10.07
N PHE A 146 0.26 9.14 10.24
CA PHE A 146 0.13 10.11 9.17
C PHE A 146 0.73 11.45 9.60
N GLU A 147 1.39 12.09 8.65
CA GLU A 147 1.64 13.53 8.70
C GLU A 147 0.46 14.22 8.03
N GLU A 148 -0.33 14.97 8.79
CA GLU A 148 -1.47 15.68 8.27
C GLU A 148 -1.05 17.05 7.74
N MET A 149 -1.50 17.39 6.53
CA MET A 149 -1.32 18.70 5.92
C MET A 149 -2.64 19.22 5.40
N THR A 150 -2.77 20.54 5.37
CA THR A 150 -3.93 21.20 4.78
C THR A 150 -3.49 21.95 3.53
N ILE A 151 -4.19 21.72 2.42
CA ILE A 151 -3.93 22.37 1.15
C ILE A 151 -5.14 23.17 0.66
N LEU A 152 -4.90 24.23 -0.12
CA LEU A 152 -5.94 25.05 -0.75
C LEU A 152 -5.97 24.76 -2.23
N VAL A 153 -7.07 24.16 -2.71
CA VAL A 153 -7.25 23.77 -4.12
C VAL A 153 -8.52 24.41 -4.71
N GLY A 154 -8.47 24.75 -5.99
CA GLY A 154 -9.64 25.26 -6.72
C GLY A 154 -10.62 24.18 -7.15
N SER A 155 -10.17 22.92 -7.19
CA SER A 155 -10.97 21.74 -7.55
C SER A 155 -10.35 20.49 -6.96
N TYR A 156 -11.13 19.41 -6.89
CA TYR A 156 -10.67 18.08 -6.46
C TYR A 156 -9.91 17.30 -7.54
N ARG A 157 -9.38 17.97 -8.54
CA ARG A 157 -8.57 17.33 -9.59
C ARG A 157 -7.23 16.87 -8.98
N LEU A 158 -6.82 15.67 -9.34
CA LEU A 158 -5.56 15.08 -8.84
C LEU A 158 -4.35 15.96 -9.21
N ASP A 159 -4.32 16.54 -10.42
CA ASP A 159 -3.24 17.43 -10.83
C ASP A 159 -3.12 18.69 -9.94
N SER A 160 -4.26 19.24 -9.51
CA SER A 160 -4.28 20.40 -8.60
C SER A 160 -3.73 20.04 -7.22
N ILE A 161 -4.07 18.86 -6.72
CA ILE A 161 -3.60 18.34 -5.43
C ILE A 161 -2.10 18.05 -5.50
N VAL A 162 -1.64 17.33 -6.54
CA VAL A 162 -0.22 17.04 -6.77
C VAL A 162 0.60 18.32 -6.86
N SER A 163 0.11 19.34 -7.60
CA SER A 163 0.77 20.66 -7.69
C SER A 163 0.96 21.31 -6.32
N LYS A 164 -0.03 21.20 -5.42
CA LYS A 164 0.05 21.77 -4.08
C LYS A 164 1.01 21.01 -3.16
N ILE A 165 1.03 19.68 -3.24
CA ILE A 165 1.92 18.84 -2.43
C ILE A 165 3.38 19.02 -2.86
N THR A 166 3.63 19.06 -4.16
CA THR A 166 4.99 19.14 -4.71
C THR A 166 5.52 20.56 -4.83
N ASN A 167 4.65 21.58 -4.75
CA ASN A 167 4.93 22.97 -5.10
C ASN A 167 5.40 23.15 -6.56
N TYR A 168 5.05 22.24 -7.46
CA TYR A 168 5.41 22.28 -8.86
C TYR A 168 4.38 23.07 -9.69
N SER A 169 4.87 23.68 -10.78
CA SER A 169 4.00 24.32 -11.78
C SER A 169 3.14 23.28 -12.49
N ARG A 170 2.06 23.72 -13.14
CA ARG A 170 1.16 22.83 -13.89
C ARG A 170 1.88 22.08 -15.02
N SER A 171 2.86 22.71 -15.69
CA SER A 171 3.67 22.05 -16.71
C SER A 171 4.49 20.91 -16.11
N LYS A 172 5.17 21.17 -14.98
CA LYS A 172 5.97 20.17 -14.30
C LYS A 172 5.14 19.00 -13.75
N VAL A 173 3.94 19.28 -13.27
CA VAL A 173 3.00 18.23 -12.83
C VAL A 173 2.57 17.35 -14.01
N LYS A 174 2.33 17.91 -15.21
CA LYS A 174 2.05 17.09 -16.41
C LYS A 174 3.20 16.14 -16.76
N GLU A 175 4.46 16.58 -16.60
CA GLU A 175 5.63 15.71 -16.79
C GLU A 175 5.61 14.55 -15.78
N LEU A 176 5.26 14.78 -14.50
CA LEU A 176 5.15 13.68 -13.51
C LEU A 176 4.14 12.61 -13.94
N PHE A 177 3.00 13.01 -14.53
CA PHE A 177 2.03 12.05 -15.06
C PHE A 177 2.56 11.31 -16.28
N HIS A 178 3.22 12.01 -17.20
CA HIS A 178 3.83 11.41 -18.39
C HIS A 178 4.93 10.40 -18.03
N ASP A 179 5.75 10.72 -17.04
CA ASP A 179 6.90 9.93 -16.61
C ASP A 179 6.53 8.82 -15.60
N GLU A 180 5.22 8.51 -15.44
CA GLU A 180 4.71 7.45 -14.56
C GLU A 180 5.07 7.61 -13.08
N TRP A 181 5.25 8.86 -12.61
CA TRP A 181 5.54 9.13 -11.20
C TRP A 181 4.31 9.11 -10.31
N ILE A 182 3.12 9.16 -10.91
CA ILE A 182 1.85 9.22 -10.17
C ILE A 182 1.12 7.90 -10.27
N ARG A 183 0.78 7.35 -9.11
CA ARG A 183 -0.17 6.24 -9.01
C ARG A 183 -1.40 6.71 -8.25
N TYR A 184 -2.56 6.32 -8.73
CA TYR A 184 -3.84 6.53 -8.07
C TYR A 184 -4.54 5.19 -7.90
N MET A 185 -4.90 4.86 -6.64
CA MET A 185 -5.45 3.54 -6.29
C MET A 185 -4.57 2.39 -6.82
N ASP A 186 -3.24 2.53 -6.67
CA ASP A 186 -2.16 1.64 -7.14
C ASP A 186 -1.99 1.51 -8.66
N GLU A 187 -2.81 2.19 -9.47
CA GLU A 187 -2.65 2.25 -10.92
C GLU A 187 -1.79 3.44 -11.36
N VAL A 188 -0.90 3.22 -12.33
CA VAL A 188 -0.22 4.33 -13.01
C VAL A 188 -1.26 5.15 -13.77
N VAL A 189 -1.25 6.45 -13.59
CA VAL A 189 -2.18 7.37 -14.25
C VAL A 189 -1.41 8.41 -15.07
N TYR A 190 -1.85 8.61 -16.31
CA TYR A 190 -1.19 9.49 -17.29
C TYR A 190 -1.86 10.87 -17.37
N SER A 191 -2.95 11.07 -16.65
CA SER A 191 -3.68 12.33 -16.61
C SER A 191 -4.20 12.62 -15.20
N GLY A 192 -3.99 13.86 -14.75
CA GLY A 192 -4.49 14.34 -13.46
C GLY A 192 -5.88 14.98 -13.50
N SER A 193 -6.60 14.87 -14.60
CA SER A 193 -7.93 15.49 -14.74
C SER A 193 -9.04 14.83 -13.91
N MET A 194 -8.77 13.62 -13.39
CA MET A 194 -9.70 12.88 -12.55
C MET A 194 -10.01 13.62 -11.25
N ILE A 195 -11.25 13.48 -10.79
CA ILE A 195 -11.72 14.03 -9.52
C ILE A 195 -11.49 12.97 -8.43
N VAL A 196 -10.73 13.33 -7.41
CA VAL A 196 -10.50 12.45 -6.26
C VAL A 196 -11.62 12.59 -5.23
N LYS A 197 -11.80 11.55 -4.43
CA LYS A 197 -12.77 11.46 -3.35
C LYS A 197 -12.06 11.30 -2.01
N GLU A 198 -12.78 11.52 -0.93
CA GLU A 198 -12.32 11.21 0.41
C GLU A 198 -11.93 9.73 0.52
N ASN A 199 -10.84 9.47 1.23
CA ASN A 199 -10.18 8.16 1.39
C ASN A 199 -9.49 7.60 0.14
N ASP A 200 -9.51 8.28 -0.99
CA ASP A 200 -8.70 7.87 -2.14
C ASP A 200 -7.21 7.93 -1.80
N ILE A 201 -6.48 6.93 -2.29
CA ILE A 201 -5.06 6.80 -2.07
C ILE A 201 -4.30 7.07 -3.38
N PHE A 202 -3.26 7.87 -3.29
CA PHE A 202 -2.35 8.11 -4.40
C PHE A 202 -0.91 8.20 -3.93
N SER A 203 0.03 7.92 -4.80
CA SER A 203 1.45 8.06 -4.51
C SER A 203 2.14 8.91 -5.57
N ILE A 204 3.13 9.66 -5.12
CA ILE A 204 4.00 10.49 -5.95
C ILE A 204 5.43 9.98 -5.72
N LYS A 205 6.08 9.46 -6.75
CA LYS A 205 7.46 8.96 -6.68
C LYS A 205 8.38 10.02 -6.07
N LYS A 206 9.21 9.64 -5.11
CA LYS A 206 10.09 10.49 -4.30
C LYS A 206 9.41 11.41 -3.28
N PHE A 207 8.10 11.62 -3.33
CA PHE A 207 7.39 12.48 -2.37
C PHE A 207 6.65 11.65 -1.29
N GLY A 208 6.10 10.50 -1.66
CA GLY A 208 5.45 9.57 -0.74
C GLY A 208 4.06 9.12 -1.18
N LYS A 209 3.38 8.43 -0.26
CA LYS A 209 2.01 7.94 -0.39
C LYS A 209 1.09 8.82 0.43
N TYR A 210 -0.07 9.13 -0.12
CA TYR A 210 -1.03 10.07 0.44
C TYR A 210 -2.43 9.51 0.41
N GLN A 211 -3.23 9.91 1.39
CA GLN A 211 -4.67 9.68 1.42
C GLN A 211 -5.39 11.04 1.40
N VAL A 212 -6.43 11.14 0.62
CA VAL A 212 -7.32 12.30 0.61
C VAL A 212 -8.18 12.27 1.87
N GLY A 213 -8.07 13.29 2.69
CA GLY A 213 -8.87 13.46 3.91
C GLY A 213 -10.16 14.23 3.66
N ILE A 214 -10.71 14.80 4.71
CA ILE A 214 -11.96 15.55 4.68
C ILE A 214 -11.79 16.97 4.11
N GLN A 215 -12.88 17.50 3.56
CA GLN A 215 -12.97 18.91 3.28
C GLN A 215 -13.28 19.67 4.56
N LYS A 216 -12.33 20.51 5.02
CA LYS A 216 -12.48 21.33 6.25
C LYS A 216 -13.27 22.64 6.01
N GLY A 217 -13.58 22.99 4.75
CA GLY A 217 -14.32 24.20 4.42
C GLY A 217 -13.94 24.82 3.08
N LYS A 218 -14.28 26.11 2.91
CA LYS A 218 -13.89 26.94 1.77
C LYS A 218 -13.33 28.27 2.24
N THR A 219 -12.37 28.81 1.49
CA THR A 219 -11.85 30.18 1.70
C THR A 219 -12.82 31.21 1.16
N LYS A 220 -12.61 32.51 1.54
CA LYS A 220 -13.35 33.65 0.96
C LYS A 220 -13.22 33.73 -0.58
N SER A 221 -12.12 33.22 -1.15
CA SER A 221 -11.88 33.11 -2.60
C SER A 221 -12.42 31.80 -3.21
N ASN A 222 -13.35 31.14 -2.54
CA ASN A 222 -14.03 29.92 -2.97
C ASN A 222 -13.09 28.70 -3.25
N LYS A 223 -11.87 28.68 -2.68
CA LYS A 223 -10.99 27.52 -2.73
C LYS A 223 -11.37 26.53 -1.65
N PHE A 224 -11.30 25.25 -1.95
CA PHE A 224 -11.50 24.17 -0.98
C PHE A 224 -10.32 24.07 -0.04
N VAL A 225 -10.59 23.93 1.25
CA VAL A 225 -9.63 23.62 2.31
C VAL A 225 -9.66 22.11 2.49
N LEU A 226 -8.69 21.41 1.93
CA LEU A 226 -8.64 19.95 1.87
C LEU A 226 -7.53 19.42 2.79
N GLU A 227 -7.89 18.45 3.63
CA GLU A 227 -6.93 17.67 4.39
C GLU A 227 -6.28 16.60 3.51
N ILE A 228 -4.98 16.46 3.64
CA ILE A 228 -4.21 15.38 3.02
C ILE A 228 -3.40 14.69 4.10
N LYS A 229 -3.44 13.38 4.15
CA LYS A 229 -2.69 12.54 5.09
C LYS A 229 -1.56 11.86 4.35
N LYS A 230 -0.32 12.15 4.72
CA LYS A 230 0.86 11.47 4.19
C LYS A 230 1.18 10.29 5.07
N TYR A 231 1.28 9.10 4.48
CA TYR A 231 1.74 7.92 5.20
C TYR A 231 3.16 8.10 5.70
N MET A 232 3.36 7.89 7.00
CA MET A 232 4.67 7.97 7.64
C MET A 232 5.28 6.57 7.73
N PHE A 233 6.54 6.50 7.32
CA PHE A 233 7.43 5.40 7.66
C PHE A 233 8.62 6.05 8.38
N LEU A 234 9.18 5.42 9.41
CA LEU A 234 10.29 6.01 10.16
C LEU A 234 11.37 6.55 9.20
N LYS A 235 11.76 7.80 9.44
CA LYS A 235 12.90 8.41 8.77
C LYS A 235 14.18 7.92 9.40
#